data_a56dd5323b45831bfb8cdf520433fa84
#
_entry.id   a56dd5323b45831bfb8cdf520433fa84
#
_cell.length_a   1.000
_cell.length_b   1.000
_cell.length_c   1.000
_cell.angle_alpha   90.00
_cell.angle_beta   90.00
_cell.angle_gamma   90.00
#
_symmetry.space_group_name_H-M   'P 1'
#
loop_
_entity.id
_entity.type
_entity.pdbx_description
1 polymer ?
#
loop_
_entity_poly.entity_id
_entity_poly.type
_entity_poly.pdbx_seq_one_letter_code
_entity_poly.pdbx_strand_id
1 'polypeptide(L)'
;MEKTQKYAYKTMLAMKNPVKSVDIVYPLAFDKISNEDGYYLGVKNSLRLTDEMETRLNQCSYYLHTRDKSSLGGRAIDIDLKNPITGLPMTGSSSGTAINVFLGINDIGMGTDGGGSVLAPAISLNLFSLIDPVLFREERKREKDKISTDGISFIPSIGLISKNLKLVQELYLNLRDLKSSNRETKILVDDEEICNLLKGENVEVSSFGGKYDNERLALIETTKRLLEEYDIIVSKEGPVDLKGFGDTVFGHFDDKTKEIQVAAKKGFLRIANMANCFALTVPSGELSTAYVILCDSNNVSAIRKSFIIAESLYRENDELSERYFLNYENYFMNGYSN
;
A
#
# COMPACT_ATOMS: atom_id res chain seq x y z
N MET A 1 -2.63 25.31 11.11
CA MET A 1 -1.46 25.83 10.34
C MET A 1 -1.99 26.47 9.06
N GLU A 2 -1.56 27.67 8.73
CA GLU A 2 -1.95 28.28 7.45
C GLU A 2 -1.45 27.46 6.27
N LYS A 3 -2.18 27.48 5.15
CA LYS A 3 -1.86 26.67 3.95
C LYS A 3 -0.41 26.85 3.50
N THR A 4 0.08 28.10 3.48
CA THR A 4 1.46 28.45 3.12
C THR A 4 2.48 27.81 4.07
N GLN A 5 2.21 27.83 5.37
CA GLN A 5 3.10 27.23 6.37
C GLN A 5 3.14 25.70 6.20
N LYS A 6 1.99 25.08 5.99
CA LYS A 6 1.92 23.62 5.75
C LYS A 6 2.71 23.23 4.50
N TYR A 7 2.57 24.01 3.41
CA TYR A 7 3.33 23.77 2.17
C TYR A 7 4.83 23.92 2.39
N ALA A 8 5.25 25.04 2.97
CA ALA A 8 6.67 25.30 3.24
C ALA A 8 7.28 24.19 4.10
N TYR A 9 6.59 23.81 5.16
CA TYR A 9 7.00 22.74 6.05
C TYR A 9 7.18 21.40 5.30
N LYS A 10 6.14 20.92 4.59
CA LYS A 10 6.20 19.66 3.85
C LYS A 10 7.28 19.67 2.75
N THR A 11 7.47 20.80 2.08
CA THR A 11 8.50 20.95 1.05
C THR A 11 9.91 20.93 1.66
N MET A 12 10.14 21.64 2.76
CA MET A 12 11.43 21.61 3.47
C MET A 12 11.72 20.19 4.02
N LEU A 13 10.72 19.54 4.59
CA LEU A 13 10.85 18.14 5.03
C LEU A 13 11.20 17.21 3.87
N ALA A 14 10.58 17.38 2.69
CA ALA A 14 10.90 16.60 1.49
C ALA A 14 12.37 16.77 1.08
N MET A 15 12.88 18.01 1.12
CA MET A 15 14.26 18.33 0.70
C MET A 15 15.32 17.91 1.72
N LYS A 16 14.99 17.90 3.01
CA LYS A 16 15.94 17.73 4.12
C LYS A 16 15.73 16.47 4.94
N ASN A 17 14.81 15.57 4.56
CA ASN A 17 14.55 14.37 5.35
C ASN A 17 15.81 13.48 5.46
N PRO A 18 16.06 12.90 6.67
CA PRO A 18 17.28 12.14 6.93
C PRO A 18 17.37 10.84 6.13
N VAL A 19 16.23 10.33 5.66
CA VAL A 19 16.16 9.06 4.91
C VAL A 19 16.47 9.27 3.42
N LYS A 20 16.39 10.50 2.91
CA LYS A 20 16.64 10.87 1.50
C LYS A 20 15.74 10.09 0.53
N SER A 21 14.46 9.94 0.89
CA SER A 21 13.46 9.16 0.16
C SER A 21 12.77 9.93 -0.98
N VAL A 22 13.07 11.21 -1.13
CA VAL A 22 12.54 12.09 -2.19
C VAL A 22 13.61 12.35 -3.23
N ASP A 23 13.26 12.22 -4.50
CA ASP A 23 14.13 12.52 -5.65
C ASP A 23 13.74 13.88 -6.29
N ILE A 24 12.44 14.13 -6.45
CA ILE A 24 11.95 15.36 -7.07
C ILE A 24 10.88 16.00 -6.18
N VAL A 25 10.97 17.32 -6.03
CA VAL A 25 9.95 18.17 -5.39
C VAL A 25 9.36 19.12 -6.43
N TYR A 26 8.03 19.21 -6.52
CA TYR A 26 7.32 20.06 -7.47
C TYR A 26 6.85 21.35 -6.79
N PRO A 27 7.51 22.50 -7.01
CA PRO A 27 7.18 23.77 -6.34
C PRO A 27 5.83 24.33 -6.76
N LEU A 28 5.37 24.04 -7.97
CA LEU A 28 4.08 24.56 -8.49
C LEU A 28 2.84 23.92 -7.82
N ALA A 29 3.01 22.91 -6.99
CA ALA A 29 1.93 22.41 -6.14
C ALA A 29 1.38 23.52 -5.21
N PHE A 30 2.20 24.53 -4.88
CA PHE A 30 1.80 25.67 -4.07
C PHE A 30 0.68 26.49 -4.70
N ASP A 31 0.76 26.82 -5.98
CA ASP A 31 -0.23 27.63 -6.67
C ASP A 31 -1.63 27.00 -6.65
N LYS A 32 -1.68 25.67 -6.73
CA LYS A 32 -2.92 24.89 -6.67
C LYS A 32 -3.44 24.80 -5.23
N ILE A 33 -2.59 24.48 -4.27
CA ILE A 33 -2.97 24.26 -2.85
C ILE A 33 -3.28 25.59 -2.13
N SER A 34 -2.69 26.71 -2.53
CA SER A 34 -2.94 28.01 -1.90
C SER A 34 -4.34 28.54 -2.15
N ASN A 35 -4.93 28.22 -3.30
CA ASN A 35 -6.25 28.69 -3.71
C ASN A 35 -7.40 27.77 -3.27
N GLU A 36 -7.13 26.48 -3.10
CA GLU A 36 -8.11 25.47 -2.76
C GLU A 36 -7.61 24.58 -1.61
N ASP A 37 -8.53 23.96 -0.85
CA ASP A 37 -8.15 22.92 0.08
C ASP A 37 -7.71 21.68 -0.70
N GLY A 38 -6.52 21.14 -0.37
CA GLY A 38 -5.98 20.04 -1.12
C GLY A 38 -4.97 19.21 -0.33
N TYR A 39 -4.67 18.05 -0.90
CA TYR A 39 -3.79 17.04 -0.34
C TYR A 39 -2.50 16.92 -1.14
N TYR A 40 -1.40 16.64 -0.47
CA TYR A 40 -0.08 16.48 -1.03
C TYR A 40 0.11 15.04 -1.51
N LEU A 41 0.19 14.87 -2.85
CA LEU A 41 0.39 13.59 -3.49
C LEU A 41 1.88 13.32 -3.72
N GLY A 42 2.38 12.19 -3.21
CA GLY A 42 3.67 11.62 -3.58
C GLY A 42 3.47 10.53 -4.63
N VAL A 43 4.31 10.50 -5.66
CA VAL A 43 4.23 9.51 -6.73
C VAL A 43 5.52 8.73 -6.84
N LYS A 44 5.42 7.39 -6.97
CA LYS A 44 6.56 6.53 -7.27
C LYS A 44 7.28 7.01 -8.53
N ASN A 45 8.59 7.17 -8.46
CA ASN A 45 9.37 7.73 -9.56
C ASN A 45 9.19 6.97 -10.87
N SER A 46 9.16 5.64 -10.80
CA SER A 46 8.96 4.79 -11.98
C SER A 46 7.53 4.77 -12.54
N LEU A 47 6.55 5.38 -11.87
CA LEU A 47 5.19 5.52 -12.36
C LEU A 47 5.08 6.72 -13.29
N ARG A 48 4.77 6.45 -14.56
CA ARG A 48 4.41 7.52 -15.50
C ARG A 48 2.99 8.02 -15.20
N LEU A 49 2.89 9.23 -14.70
CA LEU A 49 1.63 9.93 -14.55
C LEU A 49 1.27 10.55 -15.89
N THR A 50 0.11 10.21 -16.47
CA THR A 50 -0.39 10.85 -17.69
C THR A 50 -1.14 12.14 -17.35
N ASP A 51 -1.34 13.02 -18.32
CA ASP A 51 -2.08 14.28 -18.11
C ASP A 51 -3.53 14.02 -17.69
N GLU A 52 -4.13 12.95 -18.21
CA GLU A 52 -5.48 12.51 -17.82
C GLU A 52 -5.53 12.03 -16.36
N MET A 53 -4.56 11.24 -15.93
CA MET A 53 -4.45 10.80 -14.53
C MET A 53 -4.28 12.02 -13.60
N GLU A 54 -3.37 12.94 -13.94
CA GLU A 54 -3.14 14.15 -13.15
C GLU A 54 -4.38 15.03 -13.08
N THR A 55 -5.10 15.19 -14.20
CA THR A 55 -6.37 15.95 -14.24
C THR A 55 -7.41 15.35 -13.30
N ARG A 56 -7.61 14.04 -13.31
CA ARG A 56 -8.56 13.35 -12.42
C ARG A 56 -8.17 13.46 -10.95
N LEU A 57 -6.87 13.38 -10.64
CA LEU A 57 -6.35 13.57 -9.29
C LEU A 57 -6.59 15.02 -8.80
N ASN A 58 -6.29 16.01 -9.66
CA ASN A 58 -6.54 17.43 -9.35
C ASN A 58 -8.04 17.72 -9.13
N GLN A 59 -8.94 17.09 -9.88
CA GLN A 59 -10.39 17.20 -9.67
C GLN A 59 -10.84 16.66 -8.31
N CYS A 60 -10.06 15.72 -7.73
CA CYS A 60 -10.25 15.23 -6.38
C CYS A 60 -9.47 16.02 -5.32
N SER A 61 -8.85 17.16 -5.67
CA SER A 61 -8.01 18.00 -4.80
C SER A 61 -6.73 17.32 -4.32
N TYR A 62 -6.16 16.41 -5.11
CA TYR A 62 -4.85 15.80 -4.86
C TYR A 62 -3.82 16.33 -5.85
N TYR A 63 -2.79 17.01 -5.35
CA TYR A 63 -1.82 17.72 -6.16
C TYR A 63 -0.43 17.10 -6.05
N LEU A 64 0.21 16.86 -7.20
CA LEU A 64 1.55 16.29 -7.25
C LEU A 64 2.56 17.18 -6.53
N HIS A 65 3.15 16.68 -5.46
CA HIS A 65 4.12 17.39 -4.63
C HIS A 65 5.53 16.80 -4.76
N THR A 66 5.66 15.46 -4.74
CA THR A 66 6.96 14.81 -4.79
C THR A 66 6.97 13.57 -5.69
N ARG A 67 8.18 13.23 -6.19
CA ARG A 67 8.51 11.87 -6.62
C ARG A 67 9.52 11.25 -5.68
N ASP A 68 9.33 9.97 -5.40
CA ASP A 68 10.22 9.23 -4.51
C ASP A 68 11.55 8.87 -5.17
N LYS A 69 12.51 8.45 -4.34
CA LYS A 69 13.70 7.75 -4.79
C LYS A 69 13.31 6.32 -5.16
N SER A 70 13.54 5.94 -6.41
CA SER A 70 13.25 4.59 -6.91
C SER A 70 14.09 3.52 -6.23
N SER A 71 13.48 2.40 -5.88
CA SER A 71 14.21 1.17 -5.55
C SER A 71 15.00 0.67 -6.76
N LEU A 72 16.29 0.37 -6.59
CA LEU A 72 17.16 -0.10 -7.65
C LEU A 72 16.61 -1.37 -8.32
N GLY A 73 16.41 -1.29 -9.63
CA GLY A 73 15.86 -2.39 -10.41
C GLY A 73 14.44 -2.83 -10.03
N GLY A 74 13.71 -2.03 -9.26
CA GLY A 74 12.37 -2.38 -8.79
C GLY A 74 12.34 -3.53 -7.77
N ARG A 75 13.45 -3.74 -7.05
CA ARG A 75 13.60 -4.82 -6.07
C ARG A 75 12.58 -4.73 -4.94
N ALA A 76 12.14 -5.88 -4.45
CA ALA A 76 11.23 -5.99 -3.31
C ALA A 76 11.90 -5.64 -1.96
N ILE A 77 13.24 -5.59 -1.92
CA ILE A 77 14.05 -5.02 -0.84
C ILE A 77 14.86 -3.87 -1.41
N ASP A 78 14.69 -2.68 -0.87
CA ASP A 78 15.45 -1.49 -1.24
C ASP A 78 16.80 -1.50 -0.50
N ILE A 79 17.89 -1.46 -1.26
CA ILE A 79 19.26 -1.52 -0.69
C ILE A 79 19.78 -0.16 -0.22
N ASP A 80 19.16 0.93 -0.67
CA ASP A 80 19.59 2.29 -0.36
C ASP A 80 18.76 2.91 0.78
N LEU A 81 17.46 2.63 0.81
CA LEU A 81 16.55 3.15 1.81
C LEU A 81 16.42 2.19 3.00
N LYS A 82 16.27 2.77 4.18
CA LYS A 82 16.04 2.02 5.42
C LYS A 82 14.65 2.28 5.95
N ASN A 83 14.05 1.25 6.53
CA ASN A 83 12.79 1.37 7.25
C ASN A 83 13.01 2.27 8.49
N PRO A 84 12.32 3.41 8.60
CA PRO A 84 12.53 4.36 9.70
C PRO A 84 12.24 3.80 11.09
N ILE A 85 11.42 2.74 11.19
CA ILE A 85 11.07 2.10 12.47
C ILE A 85 12.15 1.11 12.90
N THR A 86 12.60 0.24 11.98
CA THR A 86 13.44 -0.91 12.31
C THR A 86 14.92 -0.72 12.00
N GLY A 87 15.27 0.25 11.15
CA GLY A 87 16.63 0.44 10.63
C GLY A 87 17.07 -0.64 9.62
N LEU A 88 16.23 -1.63 9.32
CA LEU A 88 16.49 -2.66 8.31
C LEU A 88 16.36 -2.08 6.89
N PRO A 89 16.88 -2.77 5.85
CA PRO A 89 16.57 -2.41 4.47
C PRO A 89 15.07 -2.25 4.26
N MET A 90 14.67 -1.20 3.52
CA MET A 90 13.25 -0.91 3.32
C MET A 90 12.60 -1.92 2.39
N THR A 91 11.39 -2.34 2.73
CA THR A 91 10.52 -3.10 1.82
C THR A 91 10.21 -2.28 0.56
N GLY A 92 10.26 -2.93 -0.60
CA GLY A 92 10.07 -2.29 -1.91
C GLY A 92 8.97 -2.96 -2.76
N SER A 93 8.77 -2.37 -3.91
CA SER A 93 9.57 -1.35 -4.61
C SER A 93 9.02 0.08 -4.49
N SER A 94 7.86 0.32 -3.85
CA SER A 94 7.37 1.66 -3.51
C SER A 94 7.88 2.11 -2.13
N SER A 95 9.17 1.84 -1.84
CA SER A 95 9.87 2.12 -0.59
C SER A 95 9.84 3.60 -0.23
N GLY A 96 10.32 4.46 -1.12
CA GLY A 96 10.33 5.90 -0.93
C GLY A 96 8.92 6.49 -0.82
N THR A 97 7.96 5.98 -1.61
CA THR A 97 6.55 6.39 -1.54
C THR A 97 5.98 6.17 -0.14
N ALA A 98 6.17 4.97 0.42
CA ALA A 98 5.70 4.63 1.77
C ALA A 98 6.41 5.45 2.86
N ILE A 99 7.74 5.64 2.76
CA ILE A 99 8.49 6.48 3.69
C ILE A 99 8.00 7.93 3.64
N ASN A 100 7.75 8.50 2.47
CA ASN A 100 7.29 9.89 2.33
C ASN A 100 5.93 10.11 2.98
N VAL A 101 5.03 9.13 2.91
CA VAL A 101 3.76 9.14 3.64
C VAL A 101 3.99 8.99 5.14
N PHE A 102 4.85 8.05 5.56
CA PHE A 102 5.17 7.82 6.96
C PHE A 102 5.77 9.05 7.64
N LEU A 103 6.67 9.77 6.97
CA LEU A 103 7.27 11.00 7.46
C LEU A 103 6.33 12.23 7.40
N GLY A 104 5.13 12.12 6.82
CA GLY A 104 4.21 13.24 6.68
C GLY A 104 4.56 14.21 5.53
N ILE A 105 5.53 13.87 4.68
CA ILE A 105 5.86 14.66 3.47
C ILE A 105 4.66 14.71 2.53
N ASN A 106 4.00 13.56 2.34
CA ASN A 106 2.79 13.43 1.53
C ASN A 106 1.62 12.94 2.39
N ASP A 107 0.41 13.38 2.06
CA ASP A 107 -0.81 12.90 2.69
C ASP A 107 -1.22 11.54 2.11
N ILE A 108 -0.93 11.34 0.84
CA ILE A 108 -1.14 10.08 0.12
C ILE A 108 0.02 9.80 -0.84
N GLY A 109 0.36 8.53 -0.99
CA GLY A 109 1.34 8.03 -1.94
C GLY A 109 0.68 7.20 -3.03
N MET A 110 1.14 7.35 -4.28
CA MET A 110 0.69 6.54 -5.41
C MET A 110 1.86 5.73 -5.97
N GLY A 111 1.69 4.41 -6.04
CA GLY A 111 2.70 3.48 -6.55
C GLY A 111 2.15 2.48 -7.56
N THR A 112 3.00 1.54 -7.95
CA THR A 112 2.62 0.40 -8.80
C THR A 112 2.93 -0.91 -8.10
N ASP A 113 2.00 -1.84 -8.15
CA ASP A 113 2.08 -3.16 -7.51
C ASP A 113 1.97 -4.28 -8.55
N GLY A 114 2.96 -5.15 -8.58
CA GLY A 114 2.90 -6.37 -9.38
C GLY A 114 2.87 -7.63 -8.49
N GLY A 115 3.61 -7.60 -7.40
CA GLY A 115 3.75 -8.72 -6.47
C GLY A 115 3.94 -8.24 -5.03
N GLY A 116 3.13 -7.28 -4.58
CA GLY A 116 3.19 -6.68 -3.25
C GLY A 116 4.01 -5.39 -3.17
N SER A 117 4.36 -4.78 -4.30
CA SER A 117 5.25 -3.60 -4.33
C SER A 117 4.65 -2.29 -3.79
N VAL A 118 3.36 -2.26 -3.46
CA VAL A 118 2.67 -1.17 -2.73
C VAL A 118 2.24 -1.68 -1.37
N LEU A 119 1.61 -2.84 -1.33
CA LEU A 119 1.04 -3.41 -0.10
C LEU A 119 2.12 -3.70 0.94
N ALA A 120 3.21 -4.38 0.55
CA ALA A 120 4.27 -4.75 1.49
C ALA A 120 5.03 -3.55 2.09
N PRO A 121 5.46 -2.51 1.32
CA PRO A 121 6.03 -1.29 1.88
C PRO A 121 5.11 -0.59 2.88
N ALA A 122 3.82 -0.52 2.58
CA ALA A 122 2.84 0.07 3.48
C ALA A 122 2.71 -0.71 4.79
N ILE A 123 2.57 -2.05 4.72
CA ILE A 123 2.48 -2.91 5.90
C ILE A 123 3.74 -2.77 6.77
N SER A 124 4.92 -2.71 6.16
CA SER A 124 6.19 -2.60 6.90
C SER A 124 6.34 -1.30 7.71
N LEU A 125 5.49 -0.31 7.46
CA LEU A 125 5.40 0.98 8.16
C LEU A 125 4.05 1.19 8.86
N ASN A 126 3.24 0.15 9.03
CA ASN A 126 1.91 0.22 9.63
C ASN A 126 1.01 1.29 8.97
N LEU A 127 1.03 1.38 7.63
CA LEU A 127 0.20 2.29 6.84
C LEU A 127 -0.96 1.53 6.19
N PHE A 128 -2.04 2.25 5.91
CA PHE A 128 -3.09 1.76 5.02
C PHE A 128 -2.62 1.77 3.58
N SER A 129 -3.00 0.76 2.81
CA SER A 129 -2.80 0.79 1.36
C SER A 129 -3.87 0.00 0.62
N LEU A 130 -4.09 0.36 -0.62
CA LEU A 130 -4.89 -0.46 -1.54
C LEU A 130 -4.22 -0.56 -2.90
N ILE A 131 -4.60 -1.61 -3.63
CA ILE A 131 -4.33 -1.75 -5.06
C ILE A 131 -5.62 -2.13 -5.79
N ASP A 132 -5.74 -1.68 -7.04
CA ASP A 132 -6.81 -2.12 -7.92
C ASP A 132 -6.31 -2.24 -9.37
N PRO A 133 -6.41 -3.43 -10.00
CA PRO A 133 -6.03 -3.63 -11.40
C PRO A 133 -6.83 -2.79 -12.40
N VAL A 134 -8.02 -2.33 -12.01
CA VAL A 134 -8.90 -1.53 -12.88
C VAL A 134 -8.62 -0.03 -12.76
N LEU A 135 -8.03 0.43 -11.63
CA LEU A 135 -7.75 1.85 -11.40
C LEU A 135 -6.77 2.40 -12.44
N PHE A 136 -7.19 3.43 -13.18
CA PHE A 136 -6.45 4.05 -14.28
C PHE A 136 -6.02 3.09 -15.41
N ARG A 137 -6.75 1.98 -15.60
CA ARG A 137 -6.40 1.00 -16.64
C ARG A 137 -6.52 1.58 -18.05
N GLU A 138 -7.50 2.42 -18.28
CA GLU A 138 -7.75 3.06 -19.57
C GLU A 138 -6.63 4.04 -19.94
N GLU A 139 -6.20 4.86 -18.99
CA GLU A 139 -5.14 5.84 -19.15
C GLU A 139 -3.76 5.19 -19.35
N ARG A 140 -3.64 3.92 -18.99
CA ARG A 140 -2.41 3.11 -19.06
C ARG A 140 -2.44 2.00 -20.10
N LYS A 141 -3.37 2.01 -21.05
CA LYS A 141 -3.51 0.98 -22.12
C LYS A 141 -2.24 0.69 -22.92
N ARG A 142 -1.29 1.61 -22.98
CA ARG A 142 -0.02 1.45 -23.72
C ARG A 142 1.09 0.76 -22.91
N GLU A 143 0.84 0.48 -21.62
CA GLU A 143 1.82 -0.25 -20.82
C GLU A 143 1.85 -1.72 -21.25
N LYS A 144 3.07 -2.25 -21.38
CA LYS A 144 3.28 -3.65 -21.74
C LYS A 144 3.20 -4.53 -20.50
N ASP A 145 2.77 -5.76 -20.70
CA ASP A 145 2.85 -6.80 -19.71
C ASP A 145 4.28 -6.96 -19.20
N LYS A 146 4.39 -7.17 -17.91
CA LYS A 146 5.64 -7.54 -17.25
C LYS A 146 5.61 -9.03 -16.94
N ILE A 147 6.80 -9.63 -16.91
CA ILE A 147 6.96 -11.03 -16.50
C ILE A 147 7.65 -11.02 -15.13
N SER A 148 7.07 -11.73 -14.17
CA SER A 148 7.66 -11.93 -12.85
C SER A 148 8.85 -12.89 -12.92
N THR A 149 9.63 -12.96 -11.83
CA THR A 149 10.79 -13.86 -11.71
C THR A 149 10.44 -15.35 -11.86
N ASP A 150 9.20 -15.72 -11.60
CA ASP A 150 8.64 -17.07 -11.76
C ASP A 150 7.78 -17.24 -13.04
N GLY A 151 7.92 -16.34 -14.01
CA GLY A 151 7.35 -16.47 -15.35
C GLY A 151 5.88 -16.06 -15.49
N ILE A 152 5.25 -15.49 -14.45
CA ILE A 152 3.85 -15.06 -14.49
C ILE A 152 3.76 -13.69 -15.18
N SER A 153 2.94 -13.60 -16.24
CA SER A 153 2.64 -12.33 -16.91
C SER A 153 1.61 -11.53 -16.14
N PHE A 154 1.83 -10.22 -16.00
CA PHE A 154 0.93 -9.31 -15.30
C PHE A 154 1.09 -7.86 -15.76
N ILE A 155 0.03 -7.07 -15.60
CA ILE A 155 0.08 -5.60 -15.67
C ILE A 155 0.08 -5.08 -14.22
N PRO A 156 1.04 -4.24 -13.82
CA PRO A 156 1.05 -3.71 -12.46
C PRO A 156 -0.20 -2.88 -12.16
N SER A 157 -0.85 -3.13 -11.03
CA SER A 157 -1.94 -2.29 -10.52
C SER A 157 -1.43 -0.93 -10.05
N ILE A 158 -2.27 0.09 -10.13
CA ILE A 158 -2.08 1.32 -9.34
C ILE A 158 -2.47 1.03 -7.89
N GLY A 159 -1.67 1.56 -6.98
CA GLY A 159 -1.98 1.49 -5.55
C GLY A 159 -1.79 2.82 -4.85
N LEU A 160 -2.51 2.97 -3.74
CA LEU A 160 -2.52 4.14 -2.87
C LEU A 160 -2.03 3.76 -1.48
N ILE A 161 -1.28 4.66 -0.82
CA ILE A 161 -0.76 4.50 0.55
C ILE A 161 -1.12 5.75 1.33
N SER A 162 -1.63 5.62 2.57
CA SER A 162 -1.85 6.76 3.47
C SER A 162 -1.78 6.32 4.94
N LYS A 163 -1.59 7.27 5.85
CA LYS A 163 -1.82 7.10 7.29
C LYS A 163 -3.31 7.04 7.64
N ASN A 164 -4.18 7.49 6.74
CA ASN A 164 -5.60 7.69 7.00
C ASN A 164 -6.44 6.87 6.00
N LEU A 165 -7.20 5.90 6.53
CA LEU A 165 -8.10 5.06 5.74
C LEU A 165 -9.11 5.89 4.94
N LYS A 166 -9.67 6.94 5.57
CA LYS A 166 -10.68 7.78 4.95
C LYS A 166 -10.16 8.49 3.69
N LEU A 167 -8.91 8.98 3.72
CA LEU A 167 -8.30 9.60 2.53
C LEU A 167 -8.13 8.60 1.38
N VAL A 168 -7.68 7.38 1.70
CA VAL A 168 -7.56 6.30 0.70
C VAL A 168 -8.92 5.95 0.10
N GLN A 169 -9.93 5.80 0.96
CA GLN A 169 -11.30 5.45 0.56
C GLN A 169 -11.93 6.54 -0.31
N GLU A 170 -11.91 7.79 0.14
CA GLU A 170 -12.52 8.91 -0.59
C GLU A 170 -11.88 9.10 -1.96
N LEU A 171 -10.54 9.13 -2.04
CA LEU A 171 -9.85 9.25 -3.31
C LEU A 171 -10.19 8.07 -4.24
N TYR A 172 -10.10 6.85 -3.73
CA TYR A 172 -10.36 5.66 -4.54
C TYR A 172 -11.80 5.61 -5.07
N LEU A 173 -12.80 5.86 -4.22
CA LEU A 173 -14.21 5.84 -4.63
C LEU A 173 -14.53 6.92 -5.67
N ASN A 174 -13.93 8.12 -5.55
CA ASN A 174 -14.08 9.19 -6.54
C ASN A 174 -13.42 8.82 -7.88
N LEU A 175 -12.21 8.25 -7.84
CA LEU A 175 -11.50 7.84 -9.06
C LEU A 175 -12.18 6.66 -9.78
N ARG A 176 -12.85 5.77 -9.07
CA ARG A 176 -13.52 4.59 -9.64
C ARG A 176 -14.98 4.85 -10.05
N ASP A 177 -15.57 5.97 -9.62
CA ASP A 177 -17.01 6.30 -9.85
C ASP A 177 -17.94 5.11 -9.56
N LEU A 178 -17.72 4.45 -8.41
CA LEU A 178 -18.48 3.26 -8.04
C LEU A 178 -19.88 3.63 -7.57
N LYS A 179 -20.90 3.15 -8.25
CA LYS A 179 -22.30 3.30 -7.83
C LYS A 179 -22.55 2.52 -6.54
N SER A 180 -23.53 2.98 -5.74
CA SER A 180 -23.92 2.25 -4.52
C SER A 180 -24.51 0.88 -4.90
N SER A 181 -24.12 -0.14 -4.16
CA SER A 181 -24.65 -1.50 -4.29
C SER A 181 -24.76 -2.10 -2.89
N ASN A 182 -25.95 -2.55 -2.53
CA ASN A 182 -26.23 -3.20 -1.24
C ASN A 182 -26.57 -4.67 -1.52
N ARG A 183 -25.55 -5.50 -1.63
CA ARG A 183 -25.70 -6.95 -1.66
C ARG A 183 -25.07 -7.53 -0.39
N GLU A 184 -25.70 -8.52 0.20
CA GLU A 184 -25.09 -9.34 1.23
C GLU A 184 -23.80 -9.97 0.68
N THR A 185 -22.72 -9.95 1.47
CA THR A 185 -21.40 -10.45 1.09
C THR A 185 -21.00 -11.61 2.00
N LYS A 186 -20.46 -12.68 1.40
CA LYS A 186 -19.92 -13.85 2.09
C LYS A 186 -18.42 -13.65 2.28
N ILE A 187 -17.95 -13.73 3.52
CA ILE A 187 -16.57 -13.41 3.92
C ILE A 187 -15.87 -14.66 4.42
N LEU A 188 -14.68 -14.93 3.90
CA LEU A 188 -13.79 -15.99 4.39
C LEU A 188 -12.62 -15.37 5.16
N VAL A 189 -12.32 -15.88 6.36
CA VAL A 189 -11.22 -15.40 7.20
C VAL A 189 -10.29 -16.53 7.59
N ASP A 190 -9.02 -16.23 7.90
CA ASP A 190 -8.01 -17.26 8.19
C ASP A 190 -7.87 -17.61 9.67
N ASP A 191 -8.51 -16.88 10.57
CA ASP A 191 -8.55 -17.24 11.98
C ASP A 191 -9.81 -16.74 12.73
N GLU A 192 -10.03 -17.31 13.92
CA GLU A 192 -11.14 -17.02 14.82
C GLU A 192 -11.06 -15.60 15.42
N GLU A 193 -9.87 -15.00 15.53
CA GLU A 193 -9.72 -13.64 16.02
C GLU A 193 -10.39 -12.68 15.06
N ILE A 194 -10.12 -12.81 13.76
CA ILE A 194 -10.75 -11.99 12.71
C ILE A 194 -12.27 -12.19 12.71
N CYS A 195 -12.73 -13.43 12.79
CA CYS A 195 -14.16 -13.73 12.88
C CYS A 195 -14.82 -13.02 14.05
N ASN A 196 -14.18 -13.03 15.22
CA ASN A 196 -14.68 -12.34 16.41
C ASN A 196 -14.72 -10.80 16.26
N LEU A 197 -13.84 -10.21 15.45
CA LEU A 197 -13.85 -8.79 15.16
C LEU A 197 -14.97 -8.39 14.18
N LEU A 198 -15.43 -9.31 13.35
CA LEU A 198 -16.46 -9.13 12.34
C LEU A 198 -17.84 -9.67 12.76
N LYS A 199 -18.16 -9.60 14.06
CA LYS A 199 -19.45 -10.05 14.59
C LYS A 199 -20.62 -9.37 13.89
N GLY A 200 -21.59 -10.19 13.45
CA GLY A 200 -22.79 -9.70 12.74
C GLY A 200 -22.66 -9.74 11.21
N GLU A 201 -21.49 -10.10 10.69
CA GLU A 201 -21.28 -10.34 9.27
C GLU A 201 -21.43 -11.84 8.94
N ASN A 202 -21.65 -12.17 7.67
CA ASN A 202 -21.68 -13.54 7.16
C ASN A 202 -20.26 -14.07 6.96
N VAL A 203 -19.62 -14.55 8.03
CA VAL A 203 -18.20 -14.94 8.07
C VAL A 203 -18.05 -16.43 8.24
N GLU A 204 -17.16 -17.04 7.43
CA GLU A 204 -16.69 -18.40 7.56
C GLU A 204 -15.19 -18.41 7.87
N VAL A 205 -14.74 -19.33 8.73
CA VAL A 205 -13.33 -19.46 9.11
C VAL A 205 -12.72 -20.67 8.41
N SER A 206 -11.60 -20.45 7.71
CA SER A 206 -10.82 -21.52 7.11
C SER A 206 -9.33 -21.18 7.11
N SER A 207 -8.51 -22.08 7.61
CA SER A 207 -7.06 -21.89 7.59
C SER A 207 -6.50 -21.86 6.18
N PHE A 208 -5.75 -20.80 5.86
CA PHE A 208 -4.99 -20.71 4.61
C PHE A 208 -3.61 -21.37 4.76
N GLY A 209 -3.59 -22.69 4.88
CA GLY A 209 -2.34 -23.46 4.94
C GLY A 209 -1.43 -23.14 3.75
N GLY A 210 -0.14 -22.90 4.01
CA GLY A 210 0.85 -22.66 2.96
C GLY A 210 0.82 -21.28 2.32
N LYS A 211 0.09 -20.29 2.84
CA LYS A 211 0.03 -18.95 2.25
C LYS A 211 1.39 -18.25 2.11
N TYR A 212 2.37 -18.65 2.93
CA TYR A 212 3.73 -18.12 2.89
C TYR A 212 4.69 -18.97 2.07
N ASP A 213 4.47 -20.28 2.03
CA ASP A 213 5.41 -21.27 1.51
C ASP A 213 5.05 -21.72 0.08
N ASN A 214 3.77 -21.71 -0.27
CA ASN A 214 3.31 -22.11 -1.60
C ASN A 214 3.88 -21.23 -2.70
N GLU A 215 4.15 -21.85 -3.84
CA GLU A 215 4.48 -21.11 -5.07
C GLU A 215 3.34 -20.15 -5.45
N ARG A 216 3.71 -19.01 -6.05
CA ARG A 216 2.72 -17.96 -6.38
C ARG A 216 1.59 -18.45 -7.26
N LEU A 217 1.88 -19.30 -8.26
CA LEU A 217 0.86 -19.83 -9.17
C LEU A 217 -0.21 -20.62 -8.41
N ALA A 218 0.19 -21.52 -7.53
CA ALA A 218 -0.74 -22.31 -6.71
C ALA A 218 -1.59 -21.40 -5.79
N LEU A 219 -0.99 -20.36 -5.23
CA LEU A 219 -1.71 -19.42 -4.38
C LEU A 219 -2.70 -18.56 -5.17
N ILE A 220 -2.35 -18.15 -6.41
CA ILE A 220 -3.24 -17.45 -7.34
C ILE A 220 -4.46 -18.32 -7.69
N GLU A 221 -4.23 -19.59 -8.05
CA GLU A 221 -5.31 -20.53 -8.38
C GLU A 221 -6.24 -20.78 -7.19
N THR A 222 -5.66 -20.97 -6.00
CA THR A 222 -6.43 -21.09 -4.77
C THR A 222 -7.26 -19.85 -4.49
N THR A 223 -6.68 -18.65 -4.62
CA THR A 223 -7.39 -17.38 -4.40
C THR A 223 -8.55 -17.21 -5.36
N LYS A 224 -8.35 -17.50 -6.66
CA LYS A 224 -9.42 -17.42 -7.66
C LYS A 224 -10.56 -18.37 -7.35
N ARG A 225 -10.27 -19.63 -6.99
CA ARG A 225 -11.28 -20.61 -6.60
C ARG A 225 -12.06 -20.17 -5.36
N LEU A 226 -11.38 -19.62 -4.35
CA LEU A 226 -12.06 -19.10 -3.15
C LEU A 226 -12.96 -17.91 -3.48
N LEU A 227 -12.58 -17.03 -4.39
CA LEU A 227 -13.39 -15.90 -4.82
C LEU A 227 -14.57 -16.26 -5.74
N GLU A 228 -14.67 -17.51 -6.22
CA GLU A 228 -15.89 -18.05 -6.84
C GLU A 228 -16.97 -18.37 -5.79
N GLU A 229 -16.57 -18.69 -4.55
CA GLU A 229 -17.46 -19.08 -3.46
C GLU A 229 -17.72 -17.95 -2.45
N TYR A 230 -16.70 -17.12 -2.19
CA TYR A 230 -16.72 -16.00 -1.23
C TYR A 230 -16.54 -14.67 -1.95
N ASP A 231 -17.23 -13.64 -1.48
CA ASP A 231 -17.08 -12.29 -2.04
C ASP A 231 -15.80 -11.61 -1.54
N ILE A 232 -15.37 -11.92 -0.32
CA ILE A 232 -14.23 -11.27 0.36
C ILE A 232 -13.40 -12.34 1.09
N ILE A 233 -12.08 -12.21 0.99
CA ILE A 233 -11.10 -12.98 1.77
C ILE A 233 -10.36 -12.03 2.69
N VAL A 234 -10.23 -12.35 3.98
CA VAL A 234 -9.44 -11.56 4.94
C VAL A 234 -8.37 -12.45 5.56
N SER A 235 -7.13 -12.02 5.48
CA SER A 235 -5.97 -12.73 6.03
C SER A 235 -5.10 -11.80 6.87
N LYS A 236 -4.68 -12.22 8.05
CA LYS A 236 -3.66 -11.50 8.84
C LYS A 236 -2.28 -11.89 8.33
N GLU A 237 -1.48 -10.90 7.89
CA GLU A 237 -0.16 -11.11 7.30
C GLU A 237 0.92 -10.28 7.98
N GLY A 238 2.07 -10.86 8.14
CA GLY A 238 3.24 -10.25 8.77
C GLY A 238 3.85 -11.12 9.88
N PRO A 239 4.88 -10.58 10.57
CA PRO A 239 5.51 -9.28 10.36
C PRO A 239 6.33 -9.22 9.07
N VAL A 240 5.94 -8.32 8.15
CA VAL A 240 6.52 -8.23 6.80
C VAL A 240 7.96 -7.71 6.88
N ASP A 241 8.90 -8.47 6.30
CA ASP A 241 10.35 -8.16 6.22
C ASP A 241 11.02 -7.82 7.56
N LEU A 242 10.43 -8.21 8.69
CA LEU A 242 11.03 -8.00 10.01
C LEU A 242 12.00 -9.11 10.39
N LYS A 243 11.67 -10.36 10.02
CA LYS A 243 12.45 -11.56 10.35
C LYS A 243 13.06 -12.23 9.11
N GLY A 244 12.87 -11.66 7.94
CA GLY A 244 13.35 -12.19 6.67
C GLY A 244 13.40 -11.12 5.59
N PHE A 245 13.77 -11.51 4.36
CA PHE A 245 13.83 -10.65 3.20
C PHE A 245 12.96 -11.21 2.08
N GLY A 246 11.80 -10.63 1.87
CA GLY A 246 10.80 -11.08 0.91
C GLY A 246 11.11 -10.70 -0.54
N ASP A 247 12.36 -10.87 -0.96
CA ASP A 247 12.84 -10.62 -2.32
C ASP A 247 12.99 -11.96 -3.06
N THR A 248 12.26 -12.11 -4.15
CA THR A 248 12.23 -13.37 -4.92
C THR A 248 13.60 -13.70 -5.50
N VAL A 249 14.35 -12.70 -5.96
CA VAL A 249 15.69 -12.93 -6.52
C VAL A 249 16.62 -13.46 -5.44
N PHE A 250 16.59 -12.86 -4.24
CA PHE A 250 17.36 -13.32 -3.10
C PHE A 250 17.02 -14.76 -2.70
N GLY A 251 15.75 -15.12 -2.68
CA GLY A 251 15.30 -16.45 -2.31
C GLY A 251 15.60 -17.57 -3.33
N HIS A 252 16.20 -17.24 -4.50
CA HIS A 252 16.53 -18.23 -5.54
C HIS A 252 17.96 -18.78 -5.46
N PHE A 253 18.80 -18.34 -4.52
CA PHE A 253 20.19 -18.78 -4.45
C PHE A 253 20.33 -20.20 -3.89
N ASP A 254 19.67 -20.49 -2.77
CA ASP A 254 19.70 -21.78 -2.09
C ASP A 254 18.51 -21.94 -1.11
N ASP A 255 18.42 -23.11 -0.45
CA ASP A 255 17.34 -23.40 0.50
C ASP A 255 17.35 -22.44 1.69
N LYS A 256 18.53 -22.00 2.17
CA LYS A 256 18.63 -21.05 3.31
C LYS A 256 18.10 -19.69 2.95
N THR A 257 18.42 -19.20 1.75
CA THR A 257 17.88 -17.92 1.27
C THR A 257 16.39 -18.02 0.99
N LYS A 258 15.88 -19.20 0.59
CA LYS A 258 14.46 -19.48 0.47
C LYS A 258 13.74 -19.44 1.83
N GLU A 259 14.32 -20.03 2.87
CA GLU A 259 13.80 -19.96 4.24
C GLU A 259 13.72 -18.50 4.73
N ILE A 260 14.76 -17.69 4.49
CA ILE A 260 14.78 -16.27 4.83
C ILE A 260 13.70 -15.49 4.05
N GLN A 261 13.49 -15.83 2.78
CA GLN A 261 12.43 -15.24 1.97
C GLN A 261 11.04 -15.56 2.55
N VAL A 262 10.78 -16.80 2.92
CA VAL A 262 9.51 -17.26 3.54
C VAL A 262 9.29 -16.59 4.91
N ALA A 263 10.37 -16.43 5.69
CA ALA A 263 10.33 -15.73 6.97
C ALA A 263 9.93 -14.25 6.88
N ALA A 264 9.94 -13.67 5.67
CA ALA A 264 9.42 -12.33 5.42
C ALA A 264 7.90 -12.21 5.50
N LYS A 265 7.17 -13.31 5.65
CA LYS A 265 5.71 -13.37 5.92
C LYS A 265 4.85 -12.58 4.94
N LYS A 266 5.17 -12.70 3.64
CA LYS A 266 4.37 -12.16 2.53
C LYS A 266 3.48 -13.29 1.98
N GLY A 267 2.19 -13.22 2.24
CA GLY A 267 1.18 -14.19 1.82
C GLY A 267 0.43 -13.74 0.55
N PHE A 268 -0.87 -13.53 0.68
CA PHE A 268 -1.75 -13.08 -0.41
C PHE A 268 -1.34 -11.72 -1.00
N LEU A 269 -0.73 -10.84 -0.18
CA LEU A 269 -0.25 -9.53 -0.66
C LEU A 269 0.67 -9.64 -1.90
N ARG A 270 1.42 -10.76 -2.04
CA ARG A 270 2.36 -10.97 -3.16
C ARG A 270 1.70 -11.45 -4.46
N ILE A 271 0.41 -11.82 -4.40
CA ILE A 271 -0.33 -12.34 -5.56
C ILE A 271 -1.60 -11.55 -5.90
N ALA A 272 -2.02 -10.62 -5.07
CA ALA A 272 -3.27 -9.91 -5.21
C ALA A 272 -3.46 -9.28 -6.61
N ASN A 273 -2.44 -8.57 -7.13
CA ASN A 273 -2.46 -8.04 -8.49
C ASN A 273 -2.54 -9.15 -9.55
N MET A 274 -1.77 -10.22 -9.42
CA MET A 274 -1.71 -11.32 -10.38
C MET A 274 -3.00 -12.15 -10.40
N ALA A 275 -3.72 -12.19 -9.28
CA ALA A 275 -5.05 -12.78 -9.17
C ALA A 275 -6.18 -11.85 -9.65
N ASN A 276 -5.83 -10.63 -10.12
CA ASN A 276 -6.76 -9.59 -10.55
C ASN A 276 -7.71 -9.13 -9.43
N CYS A 277 -7.20 -9.08 -8.20
CA CYS A 277 -7.96 -8.65 -7.03
C CYS A 277 -7.81 -7.16 -6.75
N PHE A 278 -8.90 -6.51 -6.31
CA PHE A 278 -8.79 -5.40 -5.39
C PHE A 278 -8.21 -5.92 -4.08
N ALA A 279 -7.26 -5.21 -3.52
CA ALA A 279 -6.70 -5.53 -2.21
C ALA A 279 -6.57 -4.28 -1.35
N LEU A 280 -6.96 -4.39 -0.07
CA LEU A 280 -6.87 -3.32 0.93
C LEU A 280 -6.10 -3.87 2.14
N THR A 281 -5.07 -3.15 2.61
CA THR A 281 -4.33 -3.50 3.82
C THR A 281 -4.68 -2.55 4.97
N VAL A 282 -4.88 -3.13 6.14
CA VAL A 282 -5.31 -2.43 7.36
C VAL A 282 -4.33 -2.77 8.49
N PRO A 283 -3.65 -1.79 9.10
CA PRO A 283 -2.76 -2.05 10.24
C PRO A 283 -3.47 -2.79 11.37
N SER A 284 -2.84 -3.85 11.89
CA SER A 284 -3.39 -4.67 12.98
C SER A 284 -3.05 -4.13 14.38
N GLY A 285 -2.25 -3.05 14.49
CA GLY A 285 -1.64 -2.59 15.74
C GLY A 285 -0.32 -3.28 16.08
N GLU A 286 0.02 -4.39 15.43
CA GLU A 286 1.31 -5.05 15.57
C GLU A 286 2.32 -4.51 14.54
N LEU A 287 3.60 -4.49 14.90
CA LEU A 287 4.67 -4.00 14.02
C LEU A 287 4.74 -4.80 12.72
N SER A 288 4.75 -4.09 11.59
CA SER A 288 4.84 -4.65 10.23
C SER A 288 3.78 -5.72 9.93
N THR A 289 2.61 -5.65 10.57
CA THR A 289 1.53 -6.64 10.46
C THR A 289 0.21 -5.96 10.09
N ALA A 290 -0.52 -6.57 9.16
CA ALA A 290 -1.79 -6.03 8.70
C ALA A 290 -2.80 -7.12 8.36
N TYR A 291 -4.07 -6.74 8.35
CA TYR A 291 -5.12 -7.50 7.68
C TYR A 291 -5.10 -7.17 6.19
N VAL A 292 -5.04 -8.19 5.35
CA VAL A 292 -5.11 -8.10 3.89
C VAL A 292 -6.51 -8.55 3.47
N ILE A 293 -7.28 -7.63 2.92
CA ILE A 293 -8.65 -7.85 2.46
C ILE A 293 -8.61 -7.94 0.93
N LEU A 294 -9.10 -9.04 0.38
CA LEU A 294 -9.13 -9.30 -1.06
C LEU A 294 -10.55 -9.49 -1.56
N CYS A 295 -10.87 -8.97 -2.73
CA CYS A 295 -12.08 -9.29 -3.48
C CYS A 295 -11.83 -9.14 -4.99
N ASP A 296 -12.75 -9.64 -5.81
CA ASP A 296 -12.71 -9.38 -7.25
C ASP A 296 -12.83 -7.87 -7.52
N SER A 297 -11.93 -7.32 -8.34
CA SER A 297 -11.88 -5.90 -8.70
C SER A 297 -13.13 -5.39 -9.45
N ASN A 298 -14.00 -6.29 -9.91
CA ASN A 298 -15.29 -5.96 -10.53
C ASN A 298 -16.47 -6.09 -9.55
N ASN A 299 -16.28 -6.66 -8.36
CA ASN A 299 -17.35 -6.80 -7.36
C ASN A 299 -17.47 -5.51 -6.52
N VAL A 300 -18.27 -4.56 -7.00
CA VAL A 300 -18.47 -3.25 -6.36
C VAL A 300 -18.99 -3.36 -4.93
N SER A 301 -19.88 -4.30 -4.65
CA SER A 301 -20.42 -4.54 -3.29
C SER A 301 -19.34 -4.99 -2.34
N ALA A 302 -18.50 -5.95 -2.76
CA ALA A 302 -17.37 -6.45 -1.98
C ALA A 302 -16.33 -5.35 -1.73
N ILE A 303 -16.00 -4.55 -2.74
CA ILE A 303 -15.07 -3.41 -2.60
C ILE A 303 -15.58 -2.41 -1.55
N ARG A 304 -16.85 -2.01 -1.62
CA ARG A 304 -17.44 -1.08 -0.62
C ARG A 304 -17.48 -1.70 0.77
N LYS A 305 -17.83 -2.99 0.86
CA LYS A 305 -17.86 -3.74 2.11
C LYS A 305 -16.45 -3.87 2.72
N SER A 306 -15.41 -3.99 1.90
CA SER A 306 -14.01 -4.04 2.35
C SER A 306 -13.61 -2.83 3.18
N PHE A 307 -14.09 -1.63 2.87
CA PHE A 307 -13.83 -0.44 3.68
C PHE A 307 -14.55 -0.47 5.03
N ILE A 308 -15.78 -1.01 5.10
CA ILE A 308 -16.51 -1.20 6.36
C ILE A 308 -15.78 -2.22 7.23
N ILE A 309 -15.35 -3.33 6.64
CA ILE A 309 -14.53 -4.35 7.31
C ILE A 309 -13.22 -3.73 7.83
N ALA A 310 -12.57 -2.89 7.02
CA ALA A 310 -11.33 -2.21 7.39
C ALA A 310 -11.50 -1.36 8.66
N GLU A 311 -12.59 -0.62 8.79
CA GLU A 311 -12.89 0.17 10.00
C GLU A 311 -13.06 -0.73 11.24
N SER A 312 -13.68 -1.90 11.08
CA SER A 312 -13.88 -2.86 12.18
C SER A 312 -12.58 -3.55 12.61
N LEU A 313 -11.68 -3.79 11.66
CA LEU A 313 -10.39 -4.49 11.89
C LEU A 313 -9.29 -3.55 12.37
N TYR A 314 -9.36 -2.26 12.06
CA TYR A 314 -8.32 -1.30 12.41
C TYR A 314 -8.08 -1.24 13.91
N ARG A 315 -6.82 -1.25 14.29
CA ARG A 315 -6.35 -0.99 15.64
C ARG A 315 -5.36 0.15 15.61
N GLU A 316 -5.58 1.10 16.52
CA GLU A 316 -4.67 2.22 16.72
C GLU A 316 -3.28 1.73 17.13
N ASN A 317 -2.27 2.47 16.70
CA ASN A 317 -0.92 2.20 17.17
C ASN A 317 -0.82 2.54 18.66
N ASP A 318 0.17 1.96 19.31
CA ASP A 318 0.56 2.31 20.67
C ASP A 318 0.91 3.80 20.80
N GLU A 319 0.57 4.42 21.94
CA GLU A 319 0.81 5.86 22.20
C GLU A 319 2.28 6.24 22.03
N LEU A 320 3.23 5.36 22.37
CA LEU A 320 4.66 5.60 22.19
C LEU A 320 5.02 5.64 20.71
N SER A 321 4.45 4.74 19.90
CA SER A 321 4.63 4.72 18.45
C SER A 321 4.08 5.98 17.81
N GLU A 322 2.88 6.41 18.20
CA GLU A 322 2.29 7.66 17.73
C GLU A 322 3.17 8.86 18.08
N ARG A 323 3.59 8.96 19.33
CA ARG A 323 4.39 10.08 19.81
C ARG A 323 5.78 10.12 19.20
N TYR A 324 6.40 8.98 18.96
CA TYR A 324 7.79 8.90 18.52
C TYR A 324 7.94 8.86 16.99
N PHE A 325 7.18 8.00 16.30
CA PHE A 325 7.36 7.76 14.87
C PHE A 325 6.36 8.52 13.99
N LEU A 326 5.12 8.68 14.42
CA LEU A 326 4.10 9.31 13.57
C LEU A 326 4.03 10.83 13.76
N ASN A 327 4.78 11.35 14.72
CA ASN A 327 4.87 12.77 15.02
C ASN A 327 6.20 13.39 14.52
N TYR A 328 6.76 12.88 13.44
CA TYR A 328 7.98 13.42 12.83
C TYR A 328 7.89 14.90 12.49
N GLU A 329 6.70 15.38 12.23
CA GLU A 329 6.45 16.81 12.01
C GLU A 329 7.00 17.67 13.14
N ASN A 330 6.86 17.25 14.38
CA ASN A 330 7.33 18.01 15.52
C ASN A 330 8.85 18.01 15.70
N TYR A 331 9.56 17.02 15.20
CA TYR A 331 11.02 16.98 15.26
C TYR A 331 11.69 18.09 14.45
N PHE A 332 11.03 18.56 13.41
CA PHE A 332 11.57 19.55 12.48
C PHE A 332 10.98 20.95 12.68
N MET A 333 10.04 21.13 13.62
CA MET A 333 9.45 22.44 13.89
C MET A 333 10.44 23.49 14.44
N ASN A 334 11.55 23.06 15.01
CA ASN A 334 12.58 23.95 15.57
C ASN A 334 13.66 24.35 14.57
N GLY A 335 13.49 24.00 13.30
CA GLY A 335 14.41 24.37 12.21
C GLY A 335 15.13 23.16 11.60
N TYR A 336 15.77 23.43 10.48
CA TYR A 336 16.56 22.45 9.72
C TYR A 336 18.03 22.80 9.81
N SER A 337 18.88 21.87 10.18
CA SER A 337 20.33 22.02 10.06
C SER A 337 20.79 21.61 8.65
N ASN A 338 21.84 22.26 8.15
CA ASN A 338 22.49 21.91 6.88
C ASN A 338 23.30 20.64 7.00
#